data_7d6f5b7640e38b138af8157fcd786ec0
#
_entry.id   7d6f5b7640e38b138af8157fcd786ec0
#
_cell.length_a   1.000
_cell.length_b   1.000
_cell.length_c   1.000
_cell.angle_alpha   90.00
_cell.angle_beta   90.00
_cell.angle_gamma   90.00
#
_symmetry.space_group_name_H-M   'P 1'
#
loop_
_entity.id
_entity.type
_entity.pdbx_description
1 polymer ?
#
loop_
_entity_poly.entity_id
_entity_poly.type
_entity_poly.pdbx_seq_one_letter_code
_entity_poly.pdbx_strand_id
1 'polypeptide(L)'
;MSPADVSMEEGHLALAMGEMAEAAIHYQKATTLDSGHADAWQCLGMALVKLEKLDEAIVALGKLVQLKPRDQLAYTSLSLALGRAGKISEAEEMAAKAKVAAWGGDPGKIGNPA
;
A
#
# COMPACT_ATOMS: atom_id res chain seq x y z
N MET A 1 -20.31 -9.38 -8.58
CA MET A 1 -18.90 -9.35 -8.14
C MET A 1 -18.02 -9.17 -9.37
N SER A 2 -17.10 -8.21 -9.33
CA SER A 2 -16.21 -7.93 -10.46
C SER A 2 -15.09 -8.97 -10.54
N PRO A 3 -14.43 -9.10 -11.71
CA PRO A 3 -13.24 -9.97 -11.80
C PRO A 3 -12.14 -9.61 -10.82
N ALA A 4 -11.95 -8.31 -10.53
CA ALA A 4 -10.98 -7.88 -9.53
C ALA A 4 -11.38 -8.35 -8.13
N ASP A 5 -12.66 -8.29 -7.79
CA ASP A 5 -13.16 -8.78 -6.49
C ASP A 5 -12.94 -10.28 -6.34
N VAL A 6 -13.13 -11.04 -7.41
CA VAL A 6 -12.86 -12.48 -7.40
C VAL A 6 -11.38 -12.74 -7.11
N SER A 7 -10.48 -12.01 -7.77
CA SER A 7 -9.05 -12.13 -7.51
C SER A 7 -8.69 -11.76 -6.07
N MET A 8 -9.36 -10.74 -5.51
CA MET A 8 -9.16 -10.37 -4.11
C MET A 8 -9.53 -11.50 -3.17
N GLU A 9 -10.66 -12.16 -3.42
CA GLU A 9 -11.08 -13.30 -2.59
C GLU A 9 -10.10 -14.47 -2.68
N GLU A 10 -9.61 -14.75 -3.89
CA GLU A 10 -8.59 -15.79 -4.07
C GLU A 10 -7.32 -15.44 -3.32
N GLY A 11 -6.91 -14.17 -3.34
CA GLY A 11 -5.76 -13.70 -2.59
C GLY A 11 -5.96 -13.84 -1.08
N HIS A 12 -7.13 -13.49 -0.59
CA HIS A 12 -7.44 -13.64 0.84
C HIS A 12 -7.45 -15.11 1.27
N LEU A 13 -7.95 -16.00 0.42
CA LEU A 13 -7.92 -17.42 0.71
C LEU A 13 -6.48 -17.94 0.78
N ALA A 14 -5.65 -17.56 -0.18
CA ALA A 14 -4.23 -17.94 -0.17
C ALA A 14 -3.53 -17.42 1.08
N LEU A 15 -3.83 -16.17 1.47
CA LEU A 15 -3.29 -15.58 2.69
C LEU A 15 -3.69 -16.38 3.93
N ALA A 16 -4.95 -16.77 4.01
CA ALA A 16 -5.46 -17.57 5.13
C ALA A 16 -4.78 -18.94 5.21
N MET A 17 -4.35 -19.47 4.08
CA MET A 17 -3.62 -20.75 4.01
C MET A 17 -2.12 -20.58 4.23
N GLY A 18 -1.64 -19.37 4.49
CA GLY A 18 -0.22 -19.13 4.71
C GLY A 18 0.60 -19.05 3.42
N GLU A 19 -0.06 -18.99 2.26
CA GLU A 19 0.58 -18.96 0.96
C GLU A 19 0.76 -17.51 0.49
N MET A 20 1.72 -16.81 1.09
CA MET A 20 1.91 -15.38 0.84
C MET A 20 2.26 -15.07 -0.61
N ALA A 21 3.11 -15.87 -1.23
CA ALA A 21 3.49 -15.65 -2.64
C ALA A 21 2.29 -15.80 -3.57
N GLU A 22 1.43 -16.80 -3.33
CA GLU A 22 0.20 -16.98 -4.09
C GLU A 22 -0.75 -15.82 -3.86
N ALA A 23 -0.88 -15.36 -2.62
CA ALA A 23 -1.71 -14.21 -2.31
C ALA A 23 -1.26 -12.98 -3.11
N ALA A 24 0.05 -12.73 -3.18
CA ALA A 24 0.59 -11.60 -3.93
C ALA A 24 0.24 -11.71 -5.42
N ILE A 25 0.27 -12.91 -6.00
CA ILE A 25 -0.10 -13.13 -7.41
C ILE A 25 -1.56 -12.73 -7.65
N HIS A 26 -2.46 -13.16 -6.78
CA HIS A 26 -3.88 -12.83 -6.92
C HIS A 26 -4.15 -11.34 -6.71
N TYR A 27 -3.48 -10.71 -5.73
CA TYR A 27 -3.61 -9.28 -5.52
C TYR A 27 -3.05 -8.48 -6.70
N GLN A 28 -1.93 -8.92 -7.28
CA GLN A 28 -1.38 -8.29 -8.48
C GLN A 28 -2.37 -8.37 -9.63
N LYS A 29 -3.02 -9.52 -9.81
CA LYS A 29 -4.05 -9.68 -10.84
C LYS A 29 -5.20 -8.71 -10.60
N ALA A 30 -5.63 -8.54 -9.36
CA ALA A 30 -6.69 -7.59 -9.03
C ALA A 30 -6.32 -6.16 -9.43
N THR A 31 -5.07 -5.72 -9.17
CA THR A 31 -4.63 -4.38 -9.55
C THR A 31 -4.55 -4.20 -11.06
N THR A 32 -4.28 -5.27 -11.80
CA THR A 32 -4.27 -5.25 -13.26
C THR A 32 -5.68 -5.15 -13.82
N LEU A 33 -6.63 -5.88 -13.22
CA LEU A 33 -8.02 -5.88 -13.66
C LEU A 33 -8.74 -4.57 -13.31
N ASP A 34 -8.36 -3.94 -12.20
CA ASP A 34 -8.94 -2.68 -11.75
C ASP A 34 -7.87 -1.85 -11.06
N SER A 35 -7.23 -0.97 -11.81
CA SER A 35 -6.12 -0.14 -11.30
C SER A 35 -6.57 0.92 -10.29
N GLY A 36 -7.86 1.16 -10.14
CA GLY A 36 -8.42 2.06 -9.14
C GLY A 36 -8.85 1.36 -7.85
N HIS A 37 -8.61 0.06 -7.73
CA HIS A 37 -9.01 -0.72 -6.56
C HIS A 37 -8.00 -0.53 -5.43
N ALA A 38 -8.27 0.44 -4.56
CA ALA A 38 -7.33 0.81 -3.49
C ALA A 38 -7.00 -0.37 -2.56
N ASP A 39 -7.99 -1.18 -2.18
CA ASP A 39 -7.76 -2.34 -1.31
C ASP A 39 -6.80 -3.35 -1.96
N ALA A 40 -6.88 -3.50 -3.27
CA ALA A 40 -5.97 -4.40 -3.99
C ALA A 40 -4.53 -3.92 -3.89
N TRP A 41 -4.29 -2.62 -4.05
CA TRP A 41 -2.96 -2.05 -3.90
C TRP A 41 -2.45 -2.19 -2.46
N GLN A 42 -3.32 -1.98 -1.48
CA GLN A 42 -2.98 -2.15 -0.07
C GLN A 42 -2.55 -3.60 0.21
N CYS A 43 -3.37 -4.54 -0.19
CA CYS A 43 -3.10 -5.98 0.05
C CYS A 43 -1.84 -6.43 -0.69
N LEU A 44 -1.67 -6.00 -1.95
CA LEU A 44 -0.47 -6.31 -2.72
C LEU A 44 0.78 -5.76 -2.04
N GLY A 45 0.74 -4.49 -1.64
CA GLY A 45 1.87 -3.84 -1.00
C GLY A 45 2.28 -4.54 0.28
N MET A 46 1.32 -4.90 1.13
CA MET A 46 1.62 -5.57 2.39
C MET A 46 2.13 -6.99 2.18
N ALA A 47 1.61 -7.71 1.20
CA ALA A 47 2.11 -9.03 0.84
C ALA A 47 3.56 -8.96 0.36
N LEU A 48 3.87 -7.95 -0.46
CA LEU A 48 5.23 -7.74 -0.97
C LEU A 48 6.21 -7.37 0.16
N VAL A 49 5.76 -6.58 1.15
CA VAL A 49 6.59 -6.28 2.32
C VAL A 49 6.94 -7.57 3.05
N LYS A 50 5.96 -8.44 3.28
CA LYS A 50 6.19 -9.72 3.97
C LYS A 50 7.09 -10.66 3.20
N LEU A 51 7.08 -10.57 1.87
CA LEU A 51 7.98 -11.34 1.00
C LEU A 51 9.36 -10.69 0.85
N GLU A 52 9.60 -9.58 1.51
CA GLU A 52 10.83 -8.79 1.43
C GLU A 52 11.12 -8.25 0.02
N LYS A 53 10.08 -8.13 -0.81
CA LYS A 53 10.16 -7.50 -2.13
C LYS A 53 9.87 -6.01 -1.97
N LEU A 54 10.78 -5.32 -1.32
CA LEU A 54 10.54 -3.97 -0.83
C LEU A 54 10.39 -2.92 -1.92
N ASP A 55 11.18 -3.00 -2.99
CA ASP A 55 11.05 -2.03 -4.09
C ASP A 55 9.69 -2.13 -4.76
N GLU A 56 9.22 -3.35 -4.99
CA GLU A 56 7.89 -3.57 -5.57
C GLU A 56 6.79 -3.12 -4.60
N ALA A 57 6.98 -3.36 -3.29
CA ALA A 57 6.04 -2.92 -2.27
C ALA A 57 5.90 -1.39 -2.25
N ILE A 58 7.02 -0.69 -2.36
CA ILE A 58 7.04 0.77 -2.38
C ILE A 58 6.25 1.31 -3.58
N VAL A 59 6.41 0.68 -4.75
CA VAL A 59 5.64 1.06 -5.94
C VAL A 59 4.14 0.86 -5.71
N ALA A 60 3.75 -0.31 -5.20
CA ALA A 60 2.33 -0.61 -4.95
C ALA A 60 1.71 0.33 -3.91
N LEU A 61 2.42 0.58 -2.82
CA LEU A 61 1.92 1.46 -1.77
C LEU A 61 1.96 2.93 -2.19
N GLY A 62 2.86 3.29 -3.09
CA GLY A 62 2.86 4.61 -3.72
C GLY A 62 1.58 4.84 -4.55
N LYS A 63 1.12 3.81 -5.27
CA LYS A 63 -0.16 3.86 -5.97
C LYS A 63 -1.31 4.03 -5.00
N LEU A 64 -1.28 3.34 -3.87
CA LEU A 64 -2.30 3.47 -2.85
C LEU A 64 -2.40 4.91 -2.35
N VAL A 65 -1.27 5.54 -2.07
CA VAL A 65 -1.24 6.95 -1.62
C VAL A 65 -1.83 7.87 -2.68
N GLN A 66 -1.57 7.62 -3.96
CA GLN A 66 -2.16 8.41 -5.05
C GLN A 66 -3.69 8.27 -5.10
N LEU A 67 -4.19 7.07 -4.82
CA LEU A 67 -5.64 6.81 -4.82
C LEU A 67 -6.32 7.31 -3.55
N LYS A 68 -5.60 7.33 -2.44
CA LYS A 68 -6.12 7.71 -1.13
C LYS A 68 -5.21 8.75 -0.46
N PRO A 69 -5.12 9.97 -1.02
CA PRO A 69 -4.13 10.96 -0.57
C PRO A 69 -4.37 11.55 0.82
N ARG A 70 -5.49 11.21 1.45
CA ARG A 70 -5.80 11.64 2.83
C ARG A 70 -5.96 10.48 3.79
N ASP A 71 -5.62 9.29 3.37
CA ASP A 71 -5.77 8.08 4.20
C ASP A 71 -4.51 7.86 5.03
N GLN A 72 -4.66 7.92 6.36
CA GLN A 72 -3.57 7.67 7.29
C GLN A 72 -2.90 6.31 7.03
N LEU A 73 -3.70 5.26 6.83
CA LEU A 73 -3.17 3.91 6.65
C LEU A 73 -2.29 3.80 5.40
N ALA A 74 -2.67 4.51 4.32
CA ALA A 74 -1.87 4.51 3.09
C ALA A 74 -0.45 5.03 3.35
N TYR A 75 -0.32 6.14 4.04
CA TYR A 75 0.99 6.72 4.37
C TYR A 75 1.76 5.85 5.36
N THR A 76 1.07 5.28 6.36
CA THR A 76 1.70 4.41 7.34
C THR A 76 2.29 3.18 6.67
N SER A 77 1.56 2.57 5.75
CA SER A 77 2.02 1.39 5.02
C SER A 77 3.24 1.71 4.15
N LEU A 78 3.20 2.85 3.45
CA LEU A 78 4.33 3.28 2.62
C LEU A 78 5.55 3.60 3.49
N SER A 79 5.35 4.27 4.62
CA SER A 79 6.43 4.55 5.56
C SER A 79 7.10 3.26 6.04
N LEU A 80 6.31 2.24 6.36
CA LEU A 80 6.84 0.94 6.79
C LEU A 80 7.72 0.31 5.71
N ALA A 81 7.26 0.28 4.47
CA ALA A 81 8.01 -0.30 3.37
C ALA A 81 9.32 0.47 3.12
N LEU A 82 9.26 1.80 3.14
CA LEU A 82 10.42 2.66 2.96
C LEU A 82 11.45 2.44 4.08
N GLY A 83 10.98 2.36 5.33
CA GLY A 83 11.85 2.12 6.47
C GLY A 83 12.57 0.78 6.38
N ARG A 84 11.86 -0.27 5.99
CA ARG A 84 12.47 -1.59 5.81
C ARG A 84 13.48 -1.61 4.67
N ALA A 85 13.26 -0.79 3.65
CA ALA A 85 14.19 -0.67 2.51
C ALA A 85 15.40 0.21 2.84
N GLY A 86 15.47 0.77 4.04
CA GLY A 86 16.56 1.64 4.46
C GLY A 86 16.43 3.09 3.99
N LYS A 87 15.29 3.45 3.41
CA LYS A 87 15.02 4.81 2.92
C LYS A 87 14.42 5.64 4.05
N ILE A 88 15.25 5.94 5.05
CA ILE A 88 14.79 6.48 6.33
C ILE A 88 14.18 7.88 6.19
N SER A 89 14.82 8.79 5.44
CA SER A 89 14.29 10.14 5.27
C SER A 89 12.93 10.14 4.60
N GLU A 90 12.75 9.32 3.57
CA GLU A 90 11.47 9.19 2.88
C GLU A 90 10.43 8.55 3.80
N ALA A 91 10.83 7.56 4.61
CA ALA A 91 9.93 6.92 5.57
C ALA A 91 9.43 7.92 6.60
N GLU A 92 10.30 8.78 7.12
CA GLU A 92 9.94 9.82 8.08
C GLU A 92 8.97 10.83 7.47
N GLU A 93 9.18 11.19 6.20
CA GLU A 93 8.29 12.10 5.50
C GLU A 93 6.87 11.50 5.40
N MET A 94 6.79 10.22 5.03
CA MET A 94 5.48 9.54 4.95
C MET A 94 4.84 9.39 6.32
N ALA A 95 5.62 9.12 7.35
CA ALA A 95 5.10 9.04 8.72
C ALA A 95 4.52 10.39 9.17
N ALA A 96 5.17 11.50 8.81
CA ALA A 96 4.66 12.84 9.12
C ALA A 96 3.34 13.09 8.38
N LYS A 97 3.24 12.66 7.12
CA LYS A 97 2.00 12.78 6.35
C LYS A 97 0.88 11.94 6.96
N ALA A 98 1.20 10.76 7.48
CA ALA A 98 0.23 9.94 8.19
C ALA A 98 -0.35 10.66 9.41
N LYS A 99 0.50 11.34 10.19
CA LYS A 99 0.04 12.09 11.36
C LYS A 99 -0.90 13.22 10.97
N VAL A 100 -0.58 13.96 9.91
CA VAL A 100 -1.45 15.04 9.42
C VAL A 100 -2.78 14.48 8.95
N ALA A 101 -2.77 13.37 8.21
CA ALA A 101 -3.99 12.71 7.78
C ALA A 101 -4.86 12.28 8.96
N ALA A 102 -4.22 11.75 10.03
CA ALA A 102 -4.91 11.34 11.25
C ALA A 102 -5.66 12.50 11.93
N TRP A 103 -5.14 13.72 11.78
CA TRP A 103 -5.76 14.92 12.37
C TRP A 103 -6.76 15.59 11.41
N GLY A 104 -6.99 15.01 10.23
CA GLY A 104 -7.88 15.57 9.24
C GLY A 104 -7.26 16.71 8.43
N GLY A 105 -5.95 16.90 8.52
CA GLY A 105 -5.23 17.89 7.73
C GLY A 105 -4.95 17.41 6.31
N ASP A 106 -4.23 18.23 5.56
CA ASP A 106 -3.83 17.90 4.19
C ASP A 106 -2.37 17.46 4.15
N PRO A 107 -2.12 16.14 4.01
CA PRO A 107 -0.74 15.63 3.99
C PRO A 107 0.10 16.20 2.85
N GLY A 108 -0.53 16.61 1.75
CA GLY A 108 0.19 17.20 0.61
C GLY A 108 0.83 18.55 0.92
N LYS A 109 0.48 19.17 2.04
CA LYS A 109 1.03 20.49 2.44
C LYS A 109 2.18 20.39 3.44
N ILE A 110 2.57 19.21 3.84
CA ILE A 110 3.71 19.03 4.76
C ILE A 110 5.00 19.42 4.04
N GLY A 111 5.84 20.21 4.74
CA GLY A 111 7.12 20.61 4.20
C GLY A 111 7.03 21.69 3.13
N ASN A 112 5.83 22.25 2.93
CA ASN A 112 5.58 23.28 1.95
C ASN A 112 5.07 24.55 2.67
N PRO A 113 5.94 25.29 3.34
CA PRO A 113 5.55 26.50 4.05
C PRO A 113 5.16 27.55 3.03
N ALA A 114 3.89 27.76 2.88
CA ALA A 114 3.42 28.79 1.95
C ALA A 114 3.51 30.15 2.59
#